data_a3ee4a038c03809234b5f8d0c34753c4
#
_entry.id   a3ee4a038c03809234b5f8d0c34753c4
#
_cell.length_a   1.000
_cell.length_b   1.000
_cell.length_c   1.000
_cell.angle_alpha   90.00
_cell.angle_beta   90.00
_cell.angle_gamma   90.00
#
_symmetry.space_group_name_H-M   'P 1'
#
loop_
_entity.id
_entity.type
_entity.pdbx_description
1 polymer ?
#
loop_
_entity_poly.entity_id
_entity_poly.type
_entity_poly.pdbx_seq_one_letter_code
_entity_poly.pdbx_strand_id
1 'polypeptide(L)'
;MGWPSSERIRFLFRADQGRVDRDVWRRAALGLLAFIAPFIGVGLLLAPYTEHDLANSPLFVPMTALAYAYLISFAFVAMLVAISFVNLSAKRFRDIGLPAPLGLASLPLLAVFLAAAAHWLQPRIAEVMPRWQVYPFDAAAVIVAGWTLYQLGFAPGREK
;
A
#
# COMPACT_ATOMS: atom_id res chain seq x y z
N MET A 1 -19.75 -19.63 6.85
CA MET A 1 -18.56 -19.11 6.15
C MET A 1 -17.33 -19.68 6.86
N GLY A 2 -16.66 -20.70 6.29
CA GLY A 2 -15.44 -21.27 6.89
C GLY A 2 -14.25 -20.32 6.63
N TRP A 3 -13.34 -20.20 7.57
CA TRP A 3 -12.06 -19.51 7.41
C TRP A 3 -11.31 -20.13 6.22
N PRO A 4 -10.65 -19.32 5.37
CA PRO A 4 -9.87 -19.86 4.27
C PRO A 4 -8.78 -20.78 4.82
N SER A 5 -8.57 -21.95 4.19
CA SER A 5 -7.51 -22.87 4.59
C SER A 5 -6.14 -22.18 4.51
N SER A 6 -5.18 -22.59 5.35
CA SER A 6 -3.81 -22.05 5.36
C SER A 6 -3.14 -22.13 3.99
N GLU A 7 -3.44 -23.17 3.22
CA GLU A 7 -2.96 -23.34 1.84
C GLU A 7 -3.53 -22.27 0.88
N ARG A 8 -4.81 -21.93 1.03
CA ARG A 8 -5.44 -20.88 0.23
C ARG A 8 -4.86 -19.50 0.54
N ILE A 9 -4.62 -19.20 1.82
CA ILE A 9 -3.95 -17.97 2.26
C ILE A 9 -2.53 -17.90 1.68
N ARG A 10 -1.77 -18.98 1.77
CA ARG A 10 -0.43 -19.07 1.20
C ARG A 10 -0.44 -18.90 -0.32
N PHE A 11 -1.35 -19.54 -1.02
CA PHE A 11 -1.52 -19.39 -2.46
C PHE A 11 -1.86 -17.93 -2.82
N LEU A 12 -2.82 -17.31 -2.16
CA LEU A 12 -3.27 -15.95 -2.53
C LEU A 12 -2.20 -14.89 -2.28
N PHE A 13 -1.50 -14.94 -1.15
CA PHE A 13 -0.72 -13.81 -0.66
C PHE A 13 0.80 -14.04 -0.62
N ARG A 14 1.27 -15.27 -0.55
CA ARG A 14 2.71 -15.56 -0.45
C ARG A 14 3.32 -16.15 -1.71
N ALA A 15 2.56 -16.92 -2.49
CA ALA A 15 3.07 -17.45 -3.74
C ALA A 15 2.96 -16.37 -4.83
N ASP A 16 3.97 -16.25 -5.67
CA ASP A 16 3.97 -15.37 -6.84
C ASP A 16 3.37 -16.04 -8.07
N GLN A 17 3.28 -17.36 -8.10
CA GLN A 17 2.81 -18.17 -9.24
C GLN A 17 1.29 -18.40 -9.22
N GLY A 18 0.74 -18.73 -10.37
CA GLY A 18 -0.68 -19.02 -10.55
C GLY A 18 -1.48 -17.89 -11.20
N ARG A 19 -2.78 -18.12 -11.35
CA ARG A 19 -3.76 -17.17 -11.88
C ARG A 19 -4.91 -17.06 -10.91
N VAL A 20 -5.53 -15.89 -10.87
CA VAL A 20 -6.68 -15.59 -10.00
C VAL A 20 -7.70 -14.83 -10.82
N ASP A 21 -8.95 -15.28 -10.78
CA ASP A 21 -10.05 -14.58 -11.43
C ASP A 21 -10.42 -13.26 -10.74
N ARG A 22 -11.24 -12.47 -11.42
CA ARG A 22 -11.67 -11.15 -10.98
C ARG A 22 -12.34 -11.16 -9.59
N ASP A 23 -13.24 -12.11 -9.37
CA ASP A 23 -14.06 -12.13 -8.15
C ASP A 23 -13.27 -12.60 -6.94
N VAL A 24 -12.33 -13.53 -7.15
CA VAL A 24 -11.38 -13.94 -6.11
C VAL A 24 -10.45 -12.78 -5.79
N TRP A 25 -9.92 -12.07 -6.81
CA TRP A 25 -9.08 -10.90 -6.60
C TRP A 25 -9.80 -9.81 -5.80
N ARG A 26 -11.03 -9.43 -6.19
CA ARG A 26 -11.82 -8.41 -5.49
C ARG A 26 -12.03 -8.75 -4.02
N ARG A 27 -12.47 -9.97 -3.72
CA ARG A 27 -12.70 -10.42 -2.34
C ARG A 27 -11.42 -10.43 -1.52
N ALA A 28 -10.32 -10.88 -2.09
CA ALA A 28 -9.03 -10.91 -1.41
C ALA A 28 -8.45 -9.50 -1.20
N ALA A 29 -8.57 -8.61 -2.18
CA ALA A 29 -8.15 -7.20 -2.06
C ALA A 29 -8.96 -6.46 -1.00
N LEU A 30 -10.28 -6.64 -0.98
CA LEU A 30 -11.14 -6.09 0.09
C LEU A 30 -10.78 -6.65 1.47
N GLY A 31 -10.41 -7.93 1.55
CA GLY A 31 -9.92 -8.54 2.79
C GLY A 31 -8.62 -7.91 3.29
N LEU A 32 -7.66 -7.62 2.39
CA LEU A 32 -6.42 -6.91 2.74
C LEU A 32 -6.71 -5.47 3.20
N LEU A 33 -7.63 -4.78 2.52
CA LEU A 33 -8.04 -3.42 2.90
C LEU A 33 -8.71 -3.42 4.28
N ALA A 34 -9.65 -4.32 4.52
CA ALA A 34 -10.31 -4.46 5.81
C ALA A 34 -9.34 -4.83 6.94
N PHE A 35 -8.30 -5.60 6.63
CA PHE A 35 -7.25 -5.93 7.58
C PHE A 35 -6.38 -4.73 7.94
N ILE A 36 -5.95 -3.91 6.97
CA ILE A 36 -5.05 -2.78 7.24
C ILE A 36 -5.78 -1.53 7.75
N ALA A 37 -7.06 -1.37 7.47
CA ALA A 37 -7.83 -0.17 7.83
C ALA A 37 -7.78 0.19 9.33
N PRO A 38 -7.95 -0.75 10.30
CA PRO A 38 -7.83 -0.43 11.72
C PRO A 38 -6.43 0.03 12.10
N PHE A 39 -5.38 -0.50 11.48
CA PHE A 39 -4.01 -0.04 11.73
C PHE A 39 -3.80 1.39 11.23
N ILE A 40 -4.34 1.74 10.06
CA ILE A 40 -4.33 3.12 9.58
C ILE A 40 -5.07 4.03 10.56
N GLY A 41 -6.26 3.62 11.04
CA GLY A 41 -7.04 4.38 12.01
C GLY A 41 -6.27 4.68 13.29
N VAL A 42 -5.61 3.67 13.88
CA VAL A 42 -4.75 3.87 15.06
C VAL A 42 -3.56 4.77 14.75
N GLY A 43 -2.94 4.63 13.56
CA GLY A 43 -1.85 5.49 13.11
C GLY A 43 -2.26 6.96 13.05
N LEU A 44 -3.44 7.25 12.50
CA LEU A 44 -3.98 8.62 12.45
C LEU A 44 -4.25 9.20 13.83
N LEU A 45 -4.73 8.39 14.79
CA LEU A 45 -4.94 8.81 16.18
C LEU A 45 -3.61 9.10 16.88
N LEU A 46 -2.54 8.39 16.55
CA LEU A 46 -1.22 8.58 17.15
C LEU A 46 -0.36 9.63 16.43
N ALA A 47 -0.74 10.04 15.23
CA ALA A 47 0.01 11.00 14.42
C ALA A 47 0.39 12.30 15.15
N PRO A 48 -0.51 12.96 15.93
CA PRO A 48 -0.15 14.18 16.66
C PRO A 48 0.97 13.99 17.68
N TYR A 49 1.15 12.79 18.21
CA TYR A 49 2.19 12.48 19.21
C TYR A 49 3.56 12.18 18.60
N THR A 50 3.68 12.15 17.27
CA THR A 50 4.96 12.00 16.58
C THR A 50 5.71 13.32 16.40
N GLU A 51 5.03 14.45 16.58
CA GLU A 51 5.64 15.77 16.58
C GLU A 51 6.24 16.04 17.98
N HIS A 52 7.57 15.88 18.08
CA HIS A 52 8.31 16.07 19.33
C HIS A 52 9.32 17.20 19.18
N ASP A 53 9.13 18.29 19.93
CA ASP A 53 10.06 19.41 19.99
C ASP A 53 11.08 19.17 21.10
N LEU A 54 12.27 18.71 20.72
CA LEU A 54 13.38 18.43 21.64
C LEU A 54 13.90 19.69 22.37
N ALA A 55 13.61 20.90 21.86
CA ALA A 55 14.08 22.13 22.50
C ALA A 55 13.21 22.52 23.70
N ASN A 56 11.91 22.19 23.66
CA ASN A 56 10.90 22.64 24.64
C ASN A 56 10.24 21.50 25.42
N SER A 57 10.53 20.24 25.08
CA SER A 57 9.91 19.06 25.69
C SER A 57 10.92 18.18 26.41
N PRO A 58 10.52 17.41 27.45
CA PRO A 58 11.37 16.41 28.08
C PRO A 58 11.91 15.41 27.05
N LEU A 59 13.15 14.93 27.25
CA LEU A 59 13.78 13.92 26.38
C LEU A 59 12.92 12.64 26.21
N PHE A 60 12.17 12.27 27.23
CA PHE A 60 11.28 11.12 27.20
C PHE A 60 9.85 11.50 27.47
N VAL A 61 9.00 11.35 26.45
CA VAL A 61 7.54 11.46 26.53
C VAL A 61 6.95 10.08 26.22
N PRO A 62 6.30 9.40 27.17
CA PRO A 62 5.83 8.02 26.98
C PRO A 62 4.90 7.87 25.77
N MET A 63 4.06 8.87 25.52
CA MET A 63 3.11 8.84 24.38
C MET A 63 3.81 8.96 23.03
N THR A 64 4.87 9.76 22.95
CA THR A 64 5.73 9.89 21.76
C THR A 64 6.46 8.56 21.51
N ALA A 65 7.03 7.95 22.57
CA ALA A 65 7.69 6.63 22.44
C ALA A 65 6.72 5.56 21.95
N LEU A 66 5.48 5.53 22.47
CA LEU A 66 4.43 4.63 22.03
C LEU A 66 4.06 4.86 20.56
N ALA A 67 3.91 6.13 20.13
CA ALA A 67 3.59 6.47 18.75
C ALA A 67 4.69 6.00 17.78
N TYR A 68 5.96 6.21 18.09
CA TYR A 68 7.06 5.71 17.26
C TYR A 68 7.16 4.18 17.24
N ALA A 69 6.99 3.51 18.38
CA ALA A 69 6.97 2.05 18.44
C ALA A 69 5.83 1.47 17.58
N TYR A 70 4.66 2.13 17.62
CA TYR A 70 3.53 1.79 16.76
C TYR A 70 3.87 1.98 15.28
N LEU A 71 4.44 3.13 14.87
CA LEU A 71 4.80 3.41 13.49
C LEU A 71 5.78 2.38 12.91
N ILE A 72 6.78 1.97 13.71
CA ILE A 72 7.73 0.92 13.30
C ILE A 72 6.97 -0.41 13.08
N SER A 73 6.11 -0.79 14.02
CA SER A 73 5.30 -2.02 13.91
C SER A 73 4.34 -1.95 12.72
N PHE A 74 3.70 -0.79 12.52
CA PHE A 74 2.81 -0.56 11.39
C PHE A 74 3.55 -0.64 10.04
N ALA A 75 4.79 -0.14 9.94
CA ALA A 75 5.60 -0.25 8.73
C ALA A 75 5.82 -1.71 8.31
N PHE A 76 6.08 -2.62 9.27
CA PHE A 76 6.18 -4.05 8.99
C PHE A 76 4.86 -4.64 8.48
N VAL A 77 3.73 -4.31 9.13
CA VAL A 77 2.40 -4.76 8.70
C VAL A 77 2.09 -4.24 7.30
N ALA A 78 2.34 -2.96 7.04
CA ALA A 78 2.11 -2.34 5.72
C ALA A 78 2.96 -3.00 4.63
N MET A 79 4.23 -3.31 4.91
CA MET A 79 5.10 -4.03 3.99
C MET A 79 4.56 -5.43 3.66
N LEU A 80 4.11 -6.18 4.67
CA LEU A 80 3.51 -7.52 4.44
C LEU A 80 2.23 -7.44 3.60
N VAL A 81 1.39 -6.44 3.85
CA VAL A 81 0.18 -6.19 3.05
C VAL A 81 0.54 -5.78 1.62
N ALA A 82 1.55 -4.92 1.44
CA ALA A 82 2.02 -4.50 0.13
C ALA A 82 2.54 -5.69 -0.71
N ILE A 83 3.38 -6.55 -0.13
CA ILE A 83 3.85 -7.78 -0.77
C ILE A 83 2.68 -8.70 -1.14
N SER A 84 1.72 -8.87 -0.23
CA SER A 84 0.52 -9.68 -0.45
C SER A 84 -0.32 -9.13 -1.60
N PHE A 85 -0.49 -7.81 -1.68
CA PHE A 85 -1.21 -7.13 -2.75
C PHE A 85 -0.50 -7.29 -4.10
N VAL A 86 0.82 -7.16 -4.15
CA VAL A 86 1.62 -7.38 -5.38
C VAL A 86 1.46 -8.81 -5.87
N ASN A 87 1.63 -9.81 -5.01
CA ASN A 87 1.49 -11.22 -5.36
C ASN A 87 0.09 -11.55 -5.88
N LEU A 88 -0.94 -11.04 -5.21
CA LEU A 88 -2.34 -11.19 -5.61
C LEU A 88 -2.60 -10.54 -6.97
N SER A 89 -2.14 -9.32 -7.17
CA SER A 89 -2.34 -8.53 -8.39
C SER A 89 -1.55 -9.08 -9.58
N ALA A 90 -0.34 -9.58 -9.36
CA ALA A 90 0.45 -10.24 -10.38
C ALA A 90 -0.25 -11.48 -10.96
N LYS A 91 -0.92 -12.28 -10.11
CA LYS A 91 -1.73 -13.43 -10.58
C LYS A 91 -2.92 -12.98 -11.43
N ARG A 92 -3.53 -11.87 -11.08
CA ARG A 92 -4.64 -11.32 -11.87
C ARG A 92 -4.15 -10.75 -13.20
N PHE A 93 -2.99 -10.08 -13.25
CA PHE A 93 -2.40 -9.64 -14.52
C PHE A 93 -2.02 -10.80 -15.43
N ARG A 94 -1.56 -11.96 -14.87
CA ARG A 94 -1.36 -13.20 -15.66
C ARG A 94 -2.67 -13.77 -16.19
N ASP A 95 -3.75 -13.66 -15.44
CA ASP A 95 -5.07 -14.10 -15.89
C ASP A 95 -5.60 -13.26 -17.06
N ILE A 96 -5.35 -11.96 -17.03
CA ILE A 96 -5.65 -11.03 -18.13
C ILE A 96 -4.70 -11.25 -19.32
N GLY A 97 -3.50 -11.79 -19.08
CA GLY A 97 -2.48 -12.07 -20.12
C GLY A 97 -1.57 -10.88 -20.41
N LEU A 98 -1.44 -9.94 -19.47
CA LEU A 98 -0.51 -8.82 -19.61
C LEU A 98 0.95 -9.25 -19.38
N PRO A 99 1.91 -8.63 -20.08
CA PRO A 99 3.34 -8.91 -19.89
C PRO A 99 3.82 -8.34 -18.53
N ALA A 100 4.93 -8.89 -18.04
CA ALA A 100 5.60 -8.41 -16.80
C ALA A 100 4.65 -8.22 -15.59
N PRO A 101 3.87 -9.23 -15.20
CA PRO A 101 2.79 -9.08 -14.22
C PRO A 101 3.27 -8.58 -12.86
N LEU A 102 4.46 -8.95 -12.40
CA LEU A 102 5.05 -8.45 -11.14
C LEU A 102 5.39 -6.96 -11.24
N GLY A 103 6.00 -6.53 -12.36
CA GLY A 103 6.30 -5.12 -12.59
C GLY A 103 5.02 -4.27 -12.58
N LEU A 104 3.99 -4.69 -13.33
CA LEU A 104 2.70 -4.00 -13.36
C LEU A 104 2.01 -3.96 -11.99
N ALA A 105 2.10 -5.04 -11.22
CA ALA A 105 1.50 -5.12 -9.89
C ALA A 105 2.19 -4.22 -8.86
N SER A 106 3.48 -3.91 -9.03
CA SER A 106 4.25 -3.03 -8.14
C SER A 106 4.12 -1.55 -8.48
N LEU A 107 3.72 -1.20 -9.72
CA LEU A 107 3.62 0.20 -10.17
C LEU A 107 2.78 1.10 -9.24
N PRO A 108 1.57 0.73 -8.79
CA PRO A 108 0.77 1.61 -7.93
C PRO A 108 1.44 1.86 -6.58
N LEU A 109 2.13 0.87 -6.01
CA LEU A 109 2.87 1.04 -4.76
C LEU A 109 4.06 1.97 -4.95
N LEU A 110 4.80 1.82 -6.05
CA LEU A 110 5.91 2.69 -6.39
C LEU A 110 5.44 4.14 -6.60
N ALA A 111 4.34 4.35 -7.33
CA ALA A 111 3.80 5.67 -7.57
C ALA A 111 3.34 6.36 -6.27
N VAL A 112 2.63 5.62 -5.40
CA VAL A 112 2.23 6.13 -4.07
C VAL A 112 3.45 6.42 -3.20
N PHE A 113 4.47 5.56 -3.21
CA PHE A 113 5.70 5.79 -2.47
C PHE A 113 6.44 7.05 -2.94
N LEU A 114 6.53 7.26 -4.25
CA LEU A 114 7.16 8.48 -4.81
C LEU A 114 6.37 9.73 -4.45
N ALA A 115 5.04 9.70 -4.51
CA ALA A 115 4.21 10.81 -4.07
C ALA A 115 4.40 11.11 -2.57
N ALA A 116 4.35 10.10 -1.73
CA ALA A 116 4.58 10.24 -0.29
C ALA A 116 5.98 10.79 0.02
N ALA A 117 7.02 10.31 -0.68
CA ALA A 117 8.38 10.81 -0.54
C ALA A 117 8.49 12.28 -0.97
N ALA A 118 7.81 12.68 -2.06
CA ALA A 118 7.76 14.08 -2.51
C ALA A 118 7.09 14.98 -1.47
N HIS A 119 5.97 14.56 -0.90
CA HIS A 119 5.30 15.29 0.20
C HIS A 119 6.15 15.39 1.48
N TRP A 120 6.88 14.32 1.79
CA TRP A 120 7.78 14.33 2.95
C TRP A 120 8.99 15.23 2.74
N LEU A 121 9.53 15.28 1.52
CA LEU A 121 10.73 16.03 1.19
C LEU A 121 10.44 17.52 1.02
N GLN A 122 9.32 17.88 0.37
CA GLN A 122 8.98 19.24 -0.02
C GLN A 122 9.11 20.28 1.11
N PRO A 123 8.59 20.07 2.34
CA PRO A 123 8.73 21.06 3.41
C PRO A 123 10.18 21.28 3.86
N ARG A 124 11.06 20.29 3.63
CA ARG A 124 12.48 20.32 4.03
C ARG A 124 13.37 21.07 3.04
N ILE A 125 12.92 21.16 1.78
CA ILE A 125 13.65 21.80 0.69
C ILE A 125 12.73 22.81 -0.05
N ALA A 126 11.83 23.48 0.68
CA ALA A 126 10.83 24.36 0.09
C ALA A 126 11.41 25.53 -0.73
N GLU A 127 12.65 25.93 -0.43
CA GLU A 127 13.38 26.97 -1.20
C GLU A 127 13.71 26.53 -2.63
N VAL A 128 13.95 25.23 -2.85
CA VAL A 128 14.35 24.66 -4.13
C VAL A 128 13.20 23.92 -4.79
N MET A 129 12.28 23.33 -4.01
CA MET A 129 11.15 22.55 -4.47
C MET A 129 9.82 23.22 -4.10
N PRO A 130 9.27 24.08 -4.95
CA PRO A 130 7.96 24.67 -4.72
C PRO A 130 6.85 23.62 -4.74
N ARG A 131 5.74 23.87 -4.01
CA ARG A 131 4.64 22.90 -3.81
C ARG A 131 4.05 22.34 -5.11
N TRP A 132 4.00 23.13 -6.18
CA TRP A 132 3.45 22.65 -7.45
C TRP A 132 4.23 21.49 -8.08
N GLN A 133 5.50 21.30 -7.73
CA GLN A 133 6.32 20.17 -8.21
C GLN A 133 5.91 18.83 -7.58
N VAL A 134 5.12 18.84 -6.49
CA VAL A 134 4.58 17.62 -5.90
C VAL A 134 3.37 17.10 -6.67
N TYR A 135 2.57 17.99 -7.25
CA TYR A 135 1.34 17.64 -7.97
C TYR A 135 1.50 16.61 -9.11
N PRO A 136 2.58 16.62 -9.91
CA PRO A 136 2.81 15.58 -10.91
C PRO A 136 2.93 14.18 -10.32
N PHE A 137 3.53 14.04 -9.12
CA PHE A 137 3.62 12.74 -8.42
C PHE A 137 2.26 12.28 -7.93
N ASP A 138 1.45 13.19 -7.40
CA ASP A 138 0.07 12.89 -6.97
C ASP A 138 -0.78 12.47 -8.17
N ALA A 139 -0.71 13.22 -9.26
CA ALA A 139 -1.42 12.89 -10.49
C ALA A 139 -0.99 11.52 -11.04
N ALA A 140 0.31 11.24 -11.08
CA ALA A 140 0.83 9.94 -11.49
C ALA A 140 0.33 8.81 -10.59
N ALA A 141 0.33 9.00 -9.27
CA ALA A 141 -0.17 8.02 -8.31
C ALA A 141 -1.67 7.72 -8.52
N VAL A 142 -2.49 8.76 -8.72
CA VAL A 142 -3.93 8.61 -8.98
C VAL A 142 -4.18 7.91 -10.31
N ILE A 143 -3.49 8.30 -11.38
CA ILE A 143 -3.65 7.69 -12.71
C ILE A 143 -3.25 6.21 -12.68
N VAL A 144 -2.07 5.90 -12.11
CA VAL A 144 -1.57 4.52 -12.03
C VAL A 144 -2.46 3.66 -11.15
N ALA A 145 -2.88 4.16 -9.98
CA ALA A 145 -3.80 3.44 -9.10
C ALA A 145 -5.15 3.20 -9.76
N GLY A 146 -5.73 4.23 -10.39
CA GLY A 146 -7.01 4.13 -11.12
C GLY A 146 -6.94 3.12 -12.25
N TRP A 147 -5.90 3.20 -13.09
CA TRP A 147 -5.67 2.22 -14.17
C TRP A 147 -5.53 0.79 -13.62
N THR A 148 -4.72 0.62 -12.57
CA THR A 148 -4.50 -0.69 -11.94
C THR A 148 -5.81 -1.27 -11.40
N LEU A 149 -6.59 -0.48 -10.67
CA LEU A 149 -7.88 -0.90 -10.14
C LEU A 149 -8.87 -1.26 -11.24
N TYR A 150 -8.88 -0.49 -12.34
CA TYR A 150 -9.71 -0.80 -13.50
C TYR A 150 -9.30 -2.14 -14.13
N GLN A 151 -8.02 -2.34 -14.42
CA GLN A 151 -7.53 -3.58 -15.03
C GLN A 151 -7.79 -4.80 -14.12
N LEU A 152 -7.46 -4.71 -12.85
CA LEU A 152 -7.60 -5.84 -11.92
C LEU A 152 -9.06 -6.13 -11.56
N GLY A 153 -9.88 -5.07 -11.45
CA GLY A 153 -11.26 -5.18 -11.00
C GLY A 153 -12.28 -5.40 -12.09
N PHE A 154 -12.05 -4.92 -13.32
CA PHE A 154 -13.07 -4.88 -14.37
C PHE A 154 -12.68 -5.56 -15.68
N ALA A 155 -11.39 -5.61 -16.03
CA ALA A 155 -10.99 -6.24 -17.27
C ALA A 155 -11.40 -7.74 -17.31
N PRO A 156 -11.88 -8.24 -18.47
CA PRO A 156 -12.17 -9.66 -18.63
C PRO A 156 -10.89 -10.48 -18.50
N GLY A 157 -11.00 -11.69 -17.92
CA GLY A 157 -9.90 -12.66 -17.97
C GLY A 157 -9.77 -13.23 -19.38
N ARG A 158 -8.61 -13.83 -19.68
CA ARG A 158 -8.43 -14.58 -20.91
C ARG A 158 -9.38 -15.79 -20.89
N GLU A 159 -10.15 -15.96 -21.95
CA GLU A 159 -10.92 -17.18 -22.16
C GLU A 159 -9.95 -18.38 -22.16
N LYS A 160 -10.37 -19.43 -21.46
CA LYS A 160 -9.59 -20.68 -21.33
C LYS A 160 -9.75 -21.53 -22.58
#